data_17ecc3941fbd2dcf6f3338f5904ca81d
#
_entry.id   17ecc3941fbd2dcf6f3338f5904ca81d
#
_cell.length_a   1.000
_cell.length_b   1.000
_cell.length_c   1.000
_cell.angle_alpha   90.00
_cell.angle_beta   90.00
_cell.angle_gamma   90.00
#
_symmetry.space_group_name_H-M   'P 1'
#
loop_
_entity.id
_entity.type
_entity.pdbx_description
1 polymer ?
#
loop_
_entity_poly.entity_id
_entity_poly.type
_entity_poly.pdbx_seq_one_letter_code
_entity_poly.pdbx_strand_id
1 'polypeptide(L)'
;VSFNRAFAKLGSDYKKPDGTTVFSRENYRDKVWPMPVNTLLYVGKRAADRLARLGVHTIGEPAACDPAFVHGIFGKMGDTLLRYARGEDDEPVRSFYEEREVKSVGNSMTFAHNLLGEDEYRMGLTALCDNVGRRLRSRGMVCQTVQLGIRDPEFRNRSRQTTLERPTNSTRALIETSMALLRTHWQMDKPVRLLSVTAANLLPENQSCEQLSLFESADAVKRRDRQHKLDQTVDALRQRFGDQSVVFAHSVKKKDENKENTQKKPG
;
A
#
# COMPACT_ATOMS: atom_id res chain seq x y z
N VAL A 1 23.81 -15.69 -4.57
CA VAL A 1 24.65 -14.83 -5.41
C VAL A 1 24.32 -15.09 -6.89
N SER A 2 24.17 -14.03 -7.69
CA SER A 2 23.91 -14.17 -9.13
C SER A 2 24.34 -12.92 -9.90
N PHE A 3 24.36 -13.02 -11.22
CA PHE A 3 24.72 -11.94 -12.16
C PHE A 3 23.57 -10.97 -12.45
N ASN A 4 22.34 -11.26 -11.99
CA ASN A 4 21.19 -10.36 -12.09
C ASN A 4 20.28 -10.47 -10.86
N ARG A 5 19.35 -9.52 -10.71
CA ARG A 5 18.45 -9.43 -9.54
C ARG A 5 17.42 -10.55 -9.51
N ALA A 6 16.84 -10.91 -10.67
CA ALA A 6 15.81 -11.94 -10.77
C ALA A 6 16.36 -13.30 -10.26
N PHE A 7 17.53 -13.70 -10.72
CA PHE A 7 18.16 -14.94 -10.29
C PHE A 7 18.79 -14.85 -8.90
N ALA A 8 19.24 -13.67 -8.46
CA ALA A 8 19.67 -13.48 -7.08
C ALA A 8 18.51 -13.70 -6.10
N LYS A 9 17.32 -13.16 -6.41
CA LYS A 9 16.11 -13.42 -5.61
C LYS A 9 15.71 -14.88 -5.62
N LEU A 10 15.73 -15.54 -6.77
CA LEU A 10 15.45 -16.95 -6.91
C LEU A 10 16.44 -17.80 -6.05
N GLY A 11 17.73 -17.49 -6.15
CA GLY A 11 18.77 -18.17 -5.38
C GLY A 11 18.63 -17.99 -3.88
N SER A 12 18.14 -16.83 -3.43
CA SER A 12 17.82 -16.56 -2.03
C SER A 12 16.69 -17.45 -1.50
N ASP A 13 15.77 -17.88 -2.35
CA ASP A 13 14.64 -18.72 -1.95
C ASP A 13 14.91 -20.23 -2.14
N TYR A 14 15.95 -20.59 -2.89
CA TYR A 14 16.20 -21.96 -3.35
C TYR A 14 16.59 -22.94 -2.24
N LYS A 15 17.42 -22.51 -1.28
CA LYS A 15 17.90 -23.35 -0.18
C LYS A 15 17.74 -22.63 1.17
N LYS A 16 16.53 -22.28 1.53
CA LYS A 16 16.24 -21.73 2.87
C LYS A 16 16.18 -22.86 3.92
N PRO A 17 16.54 -22.58 5.21
CA PRO A 17 17.00 -21.28 5.72
C PRO A 17 18.50 -21.01 5.52
N ASP A 18 19.38 -22.00 5.44
CA ASP A 18 20.82 -21.86 5.63
C ASP A 18 21.65 -22.28 4.40
N GLY A 19 21.26 -21.85 3.21
CA GLY A 19 21.95 -22.23 1.98
C GLY A 19 22.50 -21.07 1.17
N THR A 20 23.77 -21.12 0.78
CA THR A 20 24.31 -20.23 -0.24
C THR A 20 24.11 -20.85 -1.62
N THR A 21 23.40 -20.15 -2.49
CA THR A 21 23.17 -20.56 -3.88
C THR A 21 23.86 -19.60 -4.82
N VAL A 22 24.58 -20.15 -5.82
CA VAL A 22 25.23 -19.37 -6.87
C VAL A 22 24.66 -19.77 -8.22
N PHE A 23 24.06 -18.79 -8.90
CA PHE A 23 23.66 -18.89 -10.30
C PHE A 23 24.58 -18.00 -11.14
N SER A 24 25.44 -18.61 -11.95
CA SER A 24 26.34 -17.93 -12.88
C SER A 24 25.79 -17.97 -14.31
N ARG A 25 26.44 -17.23 -15.22
CA ARG A 25 26.08 -17.22 -16.66
C ARG A 25 26.32 -18.59 -17.31
N GLU A 26 27.22 -19.40 -16.76
CA GLU A 26 27.56 -20.73 -17.27
C GLU A 26 26.59 -21.80 -16.80
N ASN A 27 26.01 -21.67 -15.59
CA ASN A 27 25.23 -22.74 -14.96
C ASN A 27 23.72 -22.47 -14.82
N TYR A 28 23.25 -21.28 -15.17
CA TYR A 28 21.85 -20.95 -14.92
C TYR A 28 20.88 -21.78 -15.77
N ARG A 29 21.26 -22.12 -16.99
CA ARG A 29 20.41 -22.94 -17.86
C ARG A 29 20.17 -24.33 -17.25
N ASP A 30 21.20 -24.95 -16.71
CA ASP A 30 21.11 -26.28 -16.10
C ASP A 30 20.40 -26.25 -14.73
N LYS A 31 20.53 -25.17 -13.99
CA LYS A 31 19.99 -25.06 -12.62
C LYS A 31 18.67 -24.33 -12.51
N VAL A 32 18.46 -23.28 -13.30
CA VAL A 32 17.28 -22.40 -13.19
C VAL A 32 16.18 -22.82 -14.17
N TRP A 33 16.54 -23.16 -15.41
CA TRP A 33 15.56 -23.51 -16.41
C TRP A 33 14.68 -24.73 -16.08
N PRO A 34 15.16 -25.78 -15.41
CA PRO A 34 14.32 -26.89 -14.97
C PRO A 34 13.37 -26.55 -13.80
N MET A 35 13.56 -25.40 -13.15
CA MET A 35 12.73 -25.03 -12.01
C MET A 35 11.30 -24.66 -12.43
N PRO A 36 10.32 -24.89 -11.55
CA PRO A 36 8.93 -24.51 -11.82
C PRO A 36 8.79 -23.03 -12.14
N VAL A 37 8.02 -22.69 -13.17
CA VAL A 37 7.85 -21.29 -13.64
C VAL A 37 7.31 -20.33 -12.59
N ASN A 38 6.53 -20.82 -11.62
CA ASN A 38 5.99 -20.04 -10.53
C ASN A 38 7.05 -19.60 -9.50
N THR A 39 8.27 -20.11 -9.58
CA THR A 39 9.40 -19.66 -8.75
C THR A 39 10.04 -18.39 -9.31
N LEU A 40 9.81 -18.08 -10.59
CA LEU A 40 10.33 -16.87 -11.21
C LEU A 40 9.64 -15.62 -10.67
N LEU A 41 10.43 -14.57 -10.44
CA LEU A 41 9.94 -13.29 -9.92
C LEU A 41 8.78 -12.75 -10.80
N TYR A 42 7.72 -12.28 -10.16
CA TYR A 42 6.46 -11.80 -10.75
C TYR A 42 5.56 -12.88 -11.37
N VAL A 43 5.91 -14.15 -11.32
CA VAL A 43 5.01 -15.23 -11.72
C VAL A 43 4.21 -15.73 -10.52
N GLY A 44 3.09 -15.05 -10.24
CA GLY A 44 2.14 -15.51 -9.22
C GLY A 44 1.27 -16.67 -9.72
N LYS A 45 0.46 -17.26 -8.82
CA LYS A 45 -0.40 -18.41 -9.12
C LYS A 45 -1.21 -18.26 -10.40
N ARG A 46 -1.89 -17.11 -10.60
CA ARG A 46 -2.73 -16.89 -11.80
C ARG A 46 -1.92 -16.94 -13.11
N ALA A 47 -0.72 -16.36 -13.10
CA ALA A 47 0.17 -16.38 -14.26
C ALA A 47 0.69 -17.81 -14.52
N ALA A 48 1.09 -18.52 -13.46
CA ALA A 48 1.53 -19.91 -13.54
C ALA A 48 0.40 -20.83 -14.06
N ASP A 49 -0.83 -20.72 -13.55
CA ASP A 49 -1.98 -21.48 -14.01
C ASP A 49 -2.28 -21.21 -15.49
N ARG A 50 -2.12 -19.97 -15.96
CA ARG A 50 -2.29 -19.62 -17.36
C ARG A 50 -1.18 -20.19 -18.24
N LEU A 51 0.06 -20.15 -17.80
CA LEU A 51 1.21 -20.77 -18.47
C LEU A 51 1.05 -22.28 -18.55
N ALA A 52 0.63 -22.94 -17.47
CA ALA A 52 0.40 -24.37 -17.43
C ALA A 52 -0.66 -24.84 -18.46
N ARG A 53 -1.73 -24.06 -18.69
CA ARG A 53 -2.73 -24.35 -19.74
C ARG A 53 -2.16 -24.26 -21.16
N LEU A 54 -1.02 -23.61 -21.33
CA LEU A 54 -0.30 -23.49 -22.60
C LEU A 54 0.86 -24.50 -22.67
N GLY A 55 0.93 -25.44 -21.72
CA GLY A 55 1.99 -26.44 -21.66
C GLY A 55 3.32 -25.92 -21.12
N VAL A 56 3.33 -24.73 -20.49
CA VAL A 56 4.54 -24.10 -19.95
C VAL A 56 4.60 -24.31 -18.44
N HIS A 57 5.54 -25.12 -17.97
CA HIS A 57 5.66 -25.52 -16.56
C HIS A 57 6.97 -25.09 -15.91
N THR A 58 8.05 -24.96 -16.71
CA THR A 58 9.39 -24.63 -16.23
C THR A 58 9.82 -23.22 -16.66
N ILE A 59 10.90 -22.70 -16.07
CA ILE A 59 11.44 -21.38 -16.42
C ILE A 59 12.06 -21.39 -17.84
N GLY A 60 12.64 -22.51 -18.26
CA GLY A 60 13.28 -22.61 -19.57
C GLY A 60 12.31 -22.63 -20.76
N GLU A 61 11.09 -23.10 -20.56
CA GLU A 61 10.09 -23.17 -21.63
C GLU A 61 9.66 -21.80 -22.17
N PRO A 62 9.27 -20.81 -21.35
CA PRO A 62 9.00 -19.47 -21.85
C PRO A 62 10.26 -18.79 -22.42
N ALA A 63 11.45 -19.09 -21.92
CA ALA A 63 12.70 -18.55 -22.49
C ALA A 63 12.90 -18.93 -23.96
N ALA A 64 12.39 -20.09 -24.38
CA ALA A 64 12.43 -20.59 -25.75
C ALA A 64 11.26 -20.11 -26.63
N CYS A 65 10.21 -19.50 -26.03
CA CYS A 65 9.03 -19.03 -26.77
C CYS A 65 9.32 -17.82 -27.65
N ASP A 66 8.50 -17.65 -28.69
CA ASP A 66 8.47 -16.42 -29.48
C ASP A 66 8.00 -15.24 -28.60
N PRO A 67 8.74 -14.12 -28.58
CA PRO A 67 8.35 -12.92 -27.84
C PRO A 67 6.98 -12.38 -28.18
N ALA A 68 6.60 -12.37 -29.46
CA ALA A 68 5.29 -11.88 -29.89
C ALA A 68 4.14 -12.74 -29.33
N PHE A 69 4.32 -14.04 -29.24
CA PHE A 69 3.37 -14.95 -28.62
C PHE A 69 3.16 -14.66 -27.14
N VAL A 70 4.25 -14.56 -26.38
CA VAL A 70 4.19 -14.28 -24.93
C VAL A 70 3.63 -12.89 -24.65
N HIS A 71 4.01 -11.88 -25.45
CA HIS A 71 3.46 -10.53 -25.39
C HIS A 71 1.93 -10.54 -25.64
N GLY A 72 1.47 -11.24 -26.65
CA GLY A 72 0.03 -11.37 -26.95
C GLY A 72 -0.79 -11.93 -25.80
N ILE A 73 -0.19 -12.80 -24.97
CA ILE A 73 -0.86 -13.43 -23.84
C ILE A 73 -0.81 -12.55 -22.58
N PHE A 74 0.35 -11.99 -22.25
CA PHE A 74 0.63 -11.32 -20.97
C PHE A 74 0.92 -9.83 -21.09
N GLY A 75 0.95 -9.28 -22.32
CA GLY A 75 1.33 -7.88 -22.57
C GLY A 75 2.75 -7.58 -22.07
N LYS A 76 2.98 -6.38 -21.56
CA LYS A 76 4.28 -5.94 -21.01
C LYS A 76 4.84 -6.86 -19.92
N MET A 77 3.97 -7.57 -19.19
CA MET A 77 4.42 -8.58 -18.21
C MET A 77 5.05 -9.79 -18.88
N GLY A 78 4.58 -10.14 -20.07
CA GLY A 78 5.18 -11.21 -20.90
C GLY A 78 6.60 -10.87 -21.32
N ASP A 79 6.85 -9.62 -21.73
CA ASP A 79 8.19 -9.16 -22.09
C ASP A 79 9.15 -9.23 -20.88
N THR A 80 8.67 -8.84 -19.71
CA THR A 80 9.44 -8.95 -18.45
C THR A 80 9.71 -10.41 -18.09
N LEU A 81 8.71 -11.28 -18.24
CA LEU A 81 8.83 -12.72 -17.99
C LEU A 81 9.92 -13.34 -18.87
N LEU A 82 9.90 -13.03 -20.16
CA LEU A 82 10.90 -13.50 -21.12
C LEU A 82 12.32 -13.05 -20.74
N ARG A 83 12.50 -11.74 -20.49
CA ARG A 83 13.79 -11.20 -20.07
C ARG A 83 14.32 -11.90 -18.83
N TYR A 84 13.47 -12.10 -17.82
CA TYR A 84 13.86 -12.77 -16.59
C TYR A 84 14.17 -14.25 -16.80
N ALA A 85 13.37 -14.98 -17.58
CA ALA A 85 13.63 -16.39 -17.91
C ALA A 85 14.94 -16.58 -18.69
N ARG A 86 15.29 -15.63 -19.56
CA ARG A 86 16.54 -15.60 -20.32
C ARG A 86 17.74 -15.11 -19.53
N GLY A 87 17.53 -14.61 -18.32
CA GLY A 87 18.60 -14.02 -17.51
C GLY A 87 19.03 -12.62 -17.96
N GLU A 88 18.21 -11.93 -18.72
CA GLU A 88 18.47 -10.61 -19.35
C GLU A 88 17.97 -9.45 -18.48
N ASP A 89 18.03 -9.58 -17.15
CA ASP A 89 17.70 -8.49 -16.23
C ASP A 89 18.92 -7.60 -16.02
N ASP A 90 18.95 -6.48 -16.74
CA ASP A 90 20.06 -5.52 -16.71
C ASP A 90 19.78 -4.32 -15.77
N GLU A 91 18.66 -4.35 -15.03
CA GLU A 91 18.40 -3.26 -14.08
C GLU A 91 19.46 -3.22 -12.98
N PRO A 92 20.15 -2.07 -12.80
CA PRO A 92 21.18 -1.96 -11.78
C PRO A 92 20.57 -2.06 -10.38
N VAL A 93 21.35 -2.60 -9.45
CA VAL A 93 21.03 -2.46 -8.01
C VAL A 93 21.25 -1.00 -7.64
N ARG A 94 20.18 -0.31 -7.31
CA ARG A 94 20.23 1.11 -6.97
C ARG A 94 20.97 1.33 -5.67
N SER A 95 21.64 2.48 -5.58
CA SER A 95 22.26 2.91 -4.33
C SER A 95 21.20 3.15 -3.26
N PHE A 96 21.55 2.84 -2.02
CA PHE A 96 20.73 3.19 -0.84
C PHE A 96 20.51 4.71 -0.70
N TYR A 97 21.47 5.50 -1.17
CA TYR A 97 21.45 6.96 -1.11
C TYR A 97 20.69 7.62 -2.28
N GLU A 98 20.22 6.83 -3.25
CA GLU A 98 19.43 7.35 -4.35
C GLU A 98 18.01 7.68 -3.86
N GLU A 99 17.69 8.96 -3.75
CA GLU A 99 16.36 9.43 -3.41
C GLU A 99 15.36 9.05 -4.50
N ARG A 100 14.28 8.40 -4.10
CA ARG A 100 13.17 8.09 -5.01
C ARG A 100 12.10 9.16 -4.88
N GLU A 101 11.60 9.62 -6.01
CA GLU A 101 10.38 10.40 -6.03
C GLU A 101 9.23 9.59 -5.42
N VAL A 102 8.64 10.14 -4.37
CA VAL A 102 7.50 9.51 -3.70
C VAL A 102 6.23 9.83 -4.47
N LYS A 103 5.70 8.87 -5.21
CA LYS A 103 4.51 9.05 -6.06
C LYS A 103 3.20 9.00 -5.29
N SER A 104 3.16 8.29 -4.17
CA SER A 104 1.99 8.17 -3.31
C SER A 104 2.38 7.76 -1.89
N VAL A 105 1.53 8.10 -0.92
CA VAL A 105 1.62 7.67 0.48
C VAL A 105 0.31 7.00 0.82
N GLY A 106 0.35 5.71 1.15
CA GLY A 106 -0.85 4.95 1.50
C GLY A 106 -0.66 4.11 2.76
N ASN A 107 -1.79 3.79 3.38
CA ASN A 107 -1.87 2.83 4.47
C ASN A 107 -3.14 1.99 4.33
N SER A 108 -3.06 0.73 4.77
CA SER A 108 -4.19 -0.19 4.78
C SER A 108 -4.23 -1.00 6.07
N MET A 109 -5.43 -1.34 6.52
CA MET A 109 -5.62 -2.15 7.73
C MET A 109 -6.69 -3.21 7.49
N THR A 110 -6.35 -4.46 7.75
CA THR A 110 -7.32 -5.54 7.94
C THR A 110 -7.72 -5.54 9.41
N PHE A 111 -9.01 -5.41 9.68
CA PHE A 111 -9.51 -5.30 11.05
C PHE A 111 -9.66 -6.68 11.71
N ALA A 112 -9.57 -6.72 13.04
CA ALA A 112 -9.73 -7.96 13.81
C ALA A 112 -11.14 -8.55 13.67
N HIS A 113 -12.15 -7.68 13.54
CA HIS A 113 -13.53 -8.02 13.19
C HIS A 113 -13.96 -7.18 11.98
N ASN A 114 -14.98 -7.61 11.26
CA ASN A 114 -15.52 -6.81 10.16
C ASN A 114 -16.21 -5.58 10.73
N LEU A 115 -15.81 -4.41 10.22
CA LEU A 115 -16.45 -3.15 10.62
C LEU A 115 -17.86 -3.08 10.06
N LEU A 116 -18.80 -2.51 10.83
CA LEU A 116 -20.18 -2.30 10.43
C LEU A 116 -20.69 -0.95 10.95
N GLY A 117 -21.25 -0.15 10.05
CA GLY A 117 -21.83 1.13 10.40
C GLY A 117 -20.83 2.29 10.38
N GLU A 118 -21.38 3.50 10.37
CA GLU A 118 -20.61 4.72 10.13
C GLU A 118 -19.53 5.00 11.17
N ASP A 119 -19.84 4.73 12.43
CA ASP A 119 -18.92 5.01 13.54
C ASP A 119 -17.67 4.12 13.49
N GLU A 120 -17.83 2.83 13.21
CA GLU A 120 -16.71 1.91 13.09
C GLU A 120 -15.87 2.22 11.83
N TYR A 121 -16.51 2.57 10.72
CA TYR A 121 -15.78 2.99 9.52
C TYR A 121 -14.98 4.26 9.75
N ARG A 122 -15.59 5.25 10.42
CA ARG A 122 -14.92 6.51 10.78
C ARG A 122 -13.73 6.26 11.69
N MET A 123 -13.87 5.37 12.67
CA MET A 123 -12.78 4.98 13.56
C MET A 123 -11.62 4.35 12.76
N GLY A 124 -11.90 3.39 11.88
CA GLY A 124 -10.90 2.74 11.03
C GLY A 124 -10.21 3.73 10.08
N LEU A 125 -10.99 4.60 9.42
CA LEU A 125 -10.46 5.62 8.52
C LEU A 125 -9.64 6.67 9.26
N THR A 126 -10.00 7.05 10.48
CA THR A 126 -9.22 7.99 11.28
C THR A 126 -7.80 7.48 11.53
N ALA A 127 -7.65 6.23 11.94
CA ALA A 127 -6.35 5.63 12.16
C ALA A 127 -5.49 5.60 10.89
N LEU A 128 -6.10 5.30 9.74
CA LEU A 128 -5.42 5.27 8.45
C LEU A 128 -5.02 6.66 7.97
N CYS A 129 -5.96 7.61 8.02
CA CYS A 129 -5.74 9.00 7.58
C CYS A 129 -4.71 9.72 8.47
N ASP A 130 -4.71 9.46 9.77
CA ASP A 130 -3.71 10.00 10.69
C ASP A 130 -2.29 9.55 10.31
N ASN A 131 -2.11 8.25 10.04
CA ASN A 131 -0.83 7.73 9.58
C ASN A 131 -0.41 8.33 8.23
N VAL A 132 -1.33 8.42 7.27
CA VAL A 132 -1.04 8.99 5.94
C VAL A 132 -0.71 10.48 6.05
N GLY A 133 -1.52 11.27 6.78
CA GLY A 133 -1.30 12.70 6.98
C GLY A 133 0.05 12.99 7.65
N ARG A 134 0.38 12.28 8.73
CA ARG A 134 1.68 12.38 9.40
C ARG A 134 2.85 12.11 8.45
N ARG A 135 2.74 11.07 7.62
CA ARG A 135 3.79 10.72 6.63
C ARG A 135 3.92 11.73 5.51
N LEU A 136 2.84 12.40 5.11
CA LEU A 136 2.88 13.52 4.17
C LEU A 136 3.60 14.71 4.80
N ARG A 137 3.17 15.14 6.00
CA ARG A 137 3.77 16.28 6.71
C ARG A 137 5.24 16.06 7.02
N SER A 138 5.63 14.86 7.46
CA SER A 138 7.05 14.54 7.74
C SER A 138 7.96 14.64 6.51
N ARG A 139 7.39 14.67 5.30
CA ARG A 139 8.10 14.84 4.04
C ARG A 139 7.89 16.21 3.40
N GLY A 140 7.18 17.12 4.07
CA GLY A 140 6.79 18.41 3.49
C GLY A 140 5.97 18.29 2.21
N MET A 141 5.08 17.29 2.14
CA MET A 141 4.27 17.01 0.95
C MET A 141 2.78 17.18 1.23
N VAL A 142 2.04 17.52 0.19
CA VAL A 142 0.57 17.55 0.15
C VAL A 142 0.08 16.66 -1.00
N CYS A 143 -1.16 16.17 -0.93
CA CYS A 143 -1.76 15.37 -2.00
C CYS A 143 -2.93 16.11 -2.65
N GLN A 144 -3.08 15.91 -3.95
CA GLN A 144 -4.25 16.37 -4.71
C GLN A 144 -5.33 15.30 -4.88
N THR A 145 -4.99 14.02 -4.67
CA THR A 145 -5.92 12.93 -4.87
C THR A 145 -5.96 12.03 -3.65
N VAL A 146 -7.17 11.69 -3.22
CA VAL A 146 -7.40 10.69 -2.17
C VAL A 146 -8.09 9.49 -2.80
N GLN A 147 -7.52 8.32 -2.60
CA GLN A 147 -8.07 7.03 -3.01
C GLN A 147 -8.47 6.23 -1.78
N LEU A 148 -9.69 5.75 -1.76
CA LEU A 148 -10.24 4.81 -0.79
C LEU A 148 -10.31 3.42 -1.40
N GLY A 149 -9.75 2.44 -0.72
CA GLY A 149 -9.93 1.02 -1.03
C GLY A 149 -10.74 0.34 0.06
N ILE A 150 -11.66 -0.52 -0.36
CA ILE A 150 -12.56 -1.28 0.50
C ILE A 150 -12.47 -2.74 0.10
N ARG A 151 -12.33 -3.64 1.08
CA ARG A 151 -12.44 -5.09 0.88
C ARG A 151 -13.55 -5.62 1.75
N ASP A 152 -14.47 -6.37 1.14
CA ASP A 152 -15.53 -7.06 1.85
C ASP A 152 -15.06 -8.39 2.50
N PRO A 153 -15.90 -9.06 3.32
CA PRO A 153 -15.56 -10.35 3.90
C PRO A 153 -15.34 -11.46 2.86
N GLU A 154 -15.91 -11.34 1.67
CA GLU A 154 -15.73 -12.27 0.55
C GLU A 154 -14.45 -11.97 -0.27
N PHE A 155 -13.59 -11.08 0.25
CA PHE A 155 -12.31 -10.68 -0.36
C PHE A 155 -12.43 -9.94 -1.69
N ARG A 156 -13.60 -9.41 -2.04
CA ARG A 156 -13.78 -8.56 -3.21
C ARG A 156 -13.28 -7.15 -2.91
N ASN A 157 -12.43 -6.63 -3.79
CA ASN A 157 -11.85 -5.31 -3.64
C ASN A 157 -12.61 -4.29 -4.49
N ARG A 158 -12.87 -3.14 -3.91
CA ARG A 158 -13.36 -1.95 -4.61
C ARG A 158 -12.45 -0.77 -4.28
N SER A 159 -12.15 0.06 -5.25
CA SER A 159 -11.43 1.32 -5.02
C SER A 159 -12.11 2.47 -5.73
N ARG A 160 -12.08 3.64 -5.09
CA ARG A 160 -12.59 4.89 -5.64
C ARG A 160 -11.65 6.01 -5.24
N GLN A 161 -11.53 7.01 -6.08
CA GLN A 161 -10.70 8.17 -5.82
C GLN A 161 -11.42 9.44 -6.19
N THR A 162 -11.00 10.53 -5.58
CA THR A 162 -11.42 11.87 -5.93
C THR A 162 -10.23 12.83 -5.92
N THR A 163 -10.26 13.79 -6.83
CA THR A 163 -9.32 14.90 -6.83
C THR A 163 -9.87 15.98 -5.93
N LEU A 164 -9.01 16.48 -5.05
CA LEU A 164 -9.35 17.56 -4.13
C LEU A 164 -9.27 18.92 -4.86
N GLU A 165 -10.15 19.82 -4.52
CA GLU A 165 -10.08 21.20 -5.01
C GLU A 165 -8.77 21.89 -4.58
N ARG A 166 -8.26 21.49 -3.42
CA ARG A 166 -7.01 22.01 -2.86
C ARG A 166 -6.13 20.87 -2.36
N PRO A 167 -4.82 20.92 -2.64
CA PRO A 167 -3.87 19.98 -2.08
C PRO A 167 -3.88 20.04 -0.55
N THR A 168 -3.74 18.90 0.12
CA THR A 168 -3.76 18.84 1.58
C THR A 168 -2.88 17.73 2.15
N ASN A 169 -2.43 17.94 3.39
CA ASN A 169 -1.85 16.92 4.26
C ASN A 169 -2.59 16.85 5.61
N SER A 170 -3.71 17.56 5.73
CA SER A 170 -4.53 17.58 6.94
C SER A 170 -5.20 16.24 7.18
N THR A 171 -5.00 15.69 8.37
CA THR A 171 -5.64 14.45 8.80
C THR A 171 -7.16 14.54 8.70
N ARG A 172 -7.74 15.67 9.12
CA ARG A 172 -9.19 15.89 9.07
C ARG A 172 -9.74 15.89 7.64
N ALA A 173 -9.07 16.60 6.72
CA ALA A 173 -9.51 16.66 5.32
C ALA A 173 -9.46 15.25 4.67
N LEU A 174 -8.43 14.46 4.96
CA LEU A 174 -8.32 13.07 4.50
C LEU A 174 -9.46 12.20 5.04
N ILE A 175 -9.84 12.35 6.31
CA ILE A 175 -10.95 11.61 6.93
C ILE A 175 -12.27 11.99 6.24
N GLU A 176 -12.57 13.28 6.13
CA GLU A 176 -13.82 13.77 5.56
C GLU A 176 -13.98 13.34 4.10
N THR A 177 -12.90 13.44 3.31
CA THR A 177 -12.89 12.96 1.91
C THR A 177 -13.08 11.46 1.82
N SER A 178 -12.39 10.69 2.65
CA SER A 178 -12.50 9.22 2.65
C SER A 178 -13.91 8.78 3.09
N MET A 179 -14.51 9.45 4.08
CA MET A 179 -15.88 9.19 4.49
C MET A 179 -16.91 9.56 3.41
N ALA A 180 -16.71 10.67 2.69
CA ALA A 180 -17.56 11.05 1.57
C ALA A 180 -17.51 9.99 0.44
N LEU A 181 -16.31 9.51 0.08
CA LEU A 181 -16.15 8.41 -0.88
C LEU A 181 -16.83 7.13 -0.41
N LEU A 182 -16.71 6.81 0.88
CA LEU A 182 -17.35 5.63 1.46
C LEU A 182 -18.88 5.73 1.36
N ARG A 183 -19.49 6.85 1.82
CA ARG A 183 -20.94 7.07 1.76
C ARG A 183 -21.50 7.00 0.35
N THR A 184 -20.75 7.50 -0.63
CA THR A 184 -21.20 7.52 -2.03
C THR A 184 -21.10 6.15 -2.69
N HIS A 185 -20.12 5.33 -2.32
CA HIS A 185 -19.77 4.12 -3.09
C HIS A 185 -19.90 2.81 -2.33
N TRP A 186 -20.28 2.87 -1.05
CA TRP A 186 -20.48 1.70 -0.20
C TRP A 186 -21.82 1.77 0.52
N GLN A 187 -22.49 0.63 0.63
CA GLN A 187 -23.70 0.52 1.45
C GLN A 187 -23.29 0.44 2.92
N MET A 188 -23.79 1.38 3.72
CA MET A 188 -23.32 1.55 5.11
C MET A 188 -23.74 0.43 6.06
N ASP A 189 -24.63 -0.45 5.63
CA ASP A 189 -25.07 -1.68 6.31
C ASP A 189 -24.26 -2.92 5.93
N LYS A 190 -23.32 -2.81 4.98
CA LYS A 190 -22.48 -3.95 4.56
C LYS A 190 -21.17 -4.00 5.31
N PRO A 191 -20.76 -5.17 5.82
CA PRO A 191 -19.52 -5.30 6.57
C PRO A 191 -18.27 -5.02 5.71
N VAL A 192 -17.26 -4.43 6.33
CA VAL A 192 -15.95 -4.11 5.72
C VAL A 192 -14.85 -4.83 6.48
N ARG A 193 -14.07 -5.66 5.78
CA ARG A 193 -12.95 -6.39 6.34
C ARG A 193 -11.65 -5.59 6.33
N LEU A 194 -11.42 -4.77 5.30
CA LEU A 194 -10.21 -3.96 5.14
C LEU A 194 -10.58 -2.61 4.56
N LEU A 195 -9.96 -1.58 5.10
CA LEU A 195 -9.91 -0.25 4.51
C LEU A 195 -8.47 0.11 4.13
N SER A 196 -8.34 0.89 3.07
CA SER A 196 -7.08 1.52 2.69
C SER A 196 -7.30 2.96 2.26
N VAL A 197 -6.38 3.83 2.63
CA VAL A 197 -6.35 5.24 2.20
C VAL A 197 -5.02 5.50 1.53
N THR A 198 -5.06 6.08 0.34
CA THR A 198 -3.86 6.44 -0.42
C THR A 198 -3.97 7.89 -0.87
N ALA A 199 -2.99 8.68 -0.48
CA ALA A 199 -2.73 10.02 -0.97
C ALA A 199 -1.86 9.92 -2.22
N ALA A 200 -2.32 10.44 -3.34
CA ALA A 200 -1.64 10.41 -4.63
C ALA A 200 -1.56 11.82 -5.25
N ASN A 201 -0.85 11.94 -6.38
CA ASN A 201 -0.54 13.21 -7.00
C ASN A 201 0.07 14.16 -5.97
N LEU A 202 1.24 13.75 -5.47
CA LEU A 202 1.92 14.46 -4.40
C LEU A 202 2.66 15.67 -4.96
N LEU A 203 2.63 16.76 -4.20
CA LEU A 203 3.34 18.00 -4.48
C LEU A 203 4.12 18.42 -3.22
N PRO A 204 5.30 19.05 -3.38
CA PRO A 204 5.94 19.75 -2.27
C PRO A 204 5.01 20.81 -1.70
N GLU A 205 4.91 20.89 -0.38
CA GLU A 205 4.00 21.83 0.30
C GLU A 205 4.29 23.30 -0.07
N ASN A 206 5.56 23.65 -0.23
CA ASN A 206 6.01 24.98 -0.64
C ASN A 206 5.74 25.32 -2.11
N GLN A 207 5.39 24.35 -2.95
CA GLN A 207 5.03 24.52 -4.35
C GLN A 207 3.53 24.41 -4.59
N SER A 208 2.76 24.07 -3.56
CA SER A 208 1.31 24.08 -3.64
C SER A 208 0.83 25.53 -3.69
N CYS A 209 0.71 26.10 -4.90
CA CYS A 209 0.04 27.38 -5.09
C CYS A 209 -1.42 27.26 -4.66
N GLU A 210 -1.77 27.81 -3.51
CA GLU A 210 -3.17 28.01 -3.17
C GLU A 210 -3.73 29.10 -4.10
N GLN A 211 -4.54 28.70 -5.03
CA GLN A 211 -5.41 29.66 -5.70
C GLN A 211 -6.45 30.13 -4.68
N LEU A 212 -6.20 31.29 -4.07
CA LEU A 212 -7.16 31.92 -3.17
C LEU A 212 -8.45 32.17 -3.96
N SER A 213 -9.51 31.49 -3.59
CA SER A 213 -10.83 31.83 -4.12
C SER A 213 -11.25 33.18 -3.53
N LEU A 214 -11.60 34.14 -4.38
CA LEU A 214 -12.16 35.43 -3.98
C LEU A 214 -13.41 35.31 -3.10
N PHE A 215 -14.05 34.15 -3.11
CA PHE A 215 -15.28 33.86 -2.35
C PHE A 215 -15.01 33.06 -1.06
N GLU A 216 -13.76 32.85 -0.69
CA GLU A 216 -13.47 32.13 0.55
C GLU A 216 -13.59 33.04 1.76
N SER A 217 -14.35 32.60 2.77
CA SER A 217 -14.47 33.35 4.01
C SER A 217 -13.17 33.36 4.80
N ALA A 218 -12.80 34.51 5.37
CA ALA A 218 -11.62 34.63 6.25
C ALA A 218 -11.65 33.61 7.41
N ASP A 219 -12.84 33.20 7.85
CA ASP A 219 -12.99 32.17 8.88
C ASP A 219 -12.68 30.76 8.40
N ALA A 220 -12.85 30.45 7.12
CA ALA A 220 -12.44 29.16 6.55
C ALA A 220 -10.91 29.05 6.48
N VAL A 221 -10.24 30.15 6.09
CA VAL A 221 -8.78 30.22 6.08
C VAL A 221 -8.23 30.04 7.52
N LYS A 222 -8.75 30.82 8.48
CA LYS A 222 -8.32 30.69 9.91
C LYS A 222 -8.54 29.27 10.47
N ARG A 223 -9.62 28.62 10.10
CA ARG A 223 -9.89 27.23 10.55
C ARG A 223 -8.87 26.23 9.97
N ARG A 224 -8.45 26.41 8.73
CA ARG A 224 -7.41 25.57 8.12
C ARG A 224 -6.05 25.79 8.79
N ASP A 225 -5.65 27.03 8.97
CA ASP A 225 -4.38 27.36 9.66
C ASP A 225 -4.34 26.78 11.07
N ARG A 226 -5.46 26.89 11.80
CA ARG A 226 -5.58 26.29 13.13
C ARG A 226 -5.48 24.77 13.07
N GLN A 227 -6.11 24.11 12.08
CA GLN A 227 -6.03 22.67 11.92
C GLN A 227 -4.61 22.23 11.56
N HIS A 228 -3.94 22.95 10.67
CA HIS A 228 -2.55 22.68 10.31
C HIS A 228 -1.60 22.77 11.51
N LYS A 229 -1.72 23.85 12.32
CA LYS A 229 -0.95 24.00 13.56
C LYS A 229 -1.24 22.87 14.56
N LEU A 230 -2.50 22.46 14.67
CA LEU A 230 -2.90 21.36 15.54
C LEU A 230 -2.23 20.05 15.09
N ASP A 231 -2.32 19.70 13.79
CA ASP A 231 -1.72 18.50 13.23
C ASP A 231 -0.19 18.49 13.48
N GLN A 232 0.50 19.61 13.23
CA GLN A 232 1.95 19.76 13.51
C GLN A 232 2.27 19.60 15.00
N THR A 233 1.46 20.18 15.89
CA THR A 233 1.67 20.07 17.35
C THR A 233 1.51 18.62 17.81
N VAL A 234 0.49 17.92 17.32
CA VAL A 234 0.28 16.50 17.63
C VAL A 234 1.45 15.66 17.14
N ASP A 235 1.94 15.91 15.91
CA ASP A 235 3.10 15.22 15.38
C ASP A 235 4.37 15.46 16.22
N ALA A 236 4.62 16.71 16.65
CA ALA A 236 5.75 17.05 17.52
C ALA A 236 5.66 16.37 18.90
N LEU A 237 4.47 16.33 19.49
CA LEU A 237 4.24 15.62 20.75
C LEU A 237 4.51 14.12 20.63
N ARG A 238 4.03 13.50 19.57
CA ARG A 238 4.26 12.07 19.28
C ARG A 238 5.73 11.76 19.01
N GLN A 239 6.42 12.64 18.31
CA GLN A 239 7.87 12.49 18.08
C GLN A 239 8.65 12.54 19.38
N ARG A 240 8.25 13.38 20.33
CA ARG A 240 8.95 13.57 21.61
C ARG A 240 8.59 12.52 22.65
N PHE A 241 7.32 12.13 22.73
CA PHE A 241 6.77 11.31 23.80
C PHE A 241 6.27 9.92 23.35
N GLY A 242 6.42 9.61 22.06
CA GLY A 242 5.94 8.35 21.46
C GLY A 242 4.56 8.45 20.84
N ASP A 243 4.27 7.55 19.89
CA ASP A 243 3.05 7.56 19.06
C ASP A 243 1.74 7.46 19.86
N GLN A 244 1.79 6.88 21.06
CA GLN A 244 0.62 6.69 21.93
C GLN A 244 0.36 7.87 22.88
N SER A 245 1.21 8.90 22.87
CA SER A 245 1.07 10.07 23.78
C SER A 245 -0.16 10.92 23.44
N VAL A 246 -0.58 10.96 22.18
CA VAL A 246 -1.77 11.67 21.73
C VAL A 246 -2.54 10.77 20.76
N VAL A 247 -3.75 10.37 21.15
CA VAL A 247 -4.64 9.54 20.34
C VAL A 247 -6.00 10.20 20.20
N PHE A 248 -6.73 9.86 19.14
CA PHE A 248 -8.10 10.33 18.96
C PHE A 248 -9.01 9.69 20.01
N ALA A 249 -9.92 10.46 20.61
CA ALA A 249 -10.80 10.01 21.71
C ALA A 249 -11.58 8.73 21.34
N HIS A 250 -12.09 8.60 20.14
CA HIS A 250 -12.81 7.40 19.69
C HIS A 250 -11.90 6.17 19.44
N SER A 251 -10.57 6.34 19.42
CA SER A 251 -9.61 5.24 19.34
C SER A 251 -9.23 4.68 20.72
N VAL A 252 -9.63 5.36 21.78
CA VAL A 252 -9.45 4.89 23.16
C VAL A 252 -10.47 3.78 23.39
N LYS A 253 -10.05 2.50 23.35
CA LYS A 253 -10.92 1.40 23.77
C LYS A 253 -11.38 1.67 25.18
N LYS A 254 -12.68 1.56 25.45
CA LYS A 254 -13.22 1.42 26.81
C LYS A 254 -12.56 0.20 27.47
N LYS A 255 -11.55 0.44 28.29
CA LYS A 255 -10.76 -0.60 28.96
C LYS A 255 -11.50 -1.20 30.18
N ASP A 256 -12.72 -0.75 30.48
CA ASP A 256 -13.31 -0.90 31.81
C ASP A 256 -14.49 -1.89 31.91
N GLU A 257 -14.91 -2.58 30.84
CA GLU A 257 -16.03 -3.50 30.97
C GLU A 257 -15.66 -4.99 31.23
N ASN A 258 -14.37 -5.35 31.23
CA ASN A 258 -13.96 -6.76 31.40
C ASN A 258 -13.22 -7.07 32.70
N LYS A 259 -13.12 -6.16 33.68
CA LYS A 259 -12.50 -6.46 34.98
C LYS A 259 -13.47 -6.83 36.09
N GLU A 260 -14.77 -6.61 35.94
CA GLU A 260 -15.74 -6.92 36.99
C GLU A 260 -16.35 -8.32 36.91
N ASN A 261 -16.17 -9.06 35.82
CA ASN A 261 -16.80 -10.39 35.68
C ASN A 261 -15.92 -11.58 36.08
N THR A 262 -14.71 -11.33 36.59
CA THR A 262 -13.80 -12.43 36.99
C THR A 262 -13.74 -12.67 38.50
N GLN A 263 -14.55 -11.96 39.32
CA GLN A 263 -14.55 -12.12 40.80
C GLN A 263 -15.85 -12.59 41.40
N LYS A 264 -16.75 -13.26 40.68
CA LYS A 264 -17.87 -13.94 41.28
C LYS A 264 -17.98 -15.37 40.77
N LYS A 265 -17.16 -16.28 41.31
CA LYS A 265 -17.55 -17.68 41.51
C LYS A 265 -17.58 -17.91 43.01
N PRO A 266 -18.78 -18.22 43.60
CA PRO A 266 -18.89 -18.70 44.99
C PRO A 266 -18.37 -20.12 45.05
N GLY A 267 -17.76 -20.45 46.18
CA GLY A 267 -17.28 -21.76 46.57
C GLY A 267 -18.35 -22.82 46.76
#